data_ec176097d992f850dc56fe6ecfd97ca7
#
_entry.id   ec176097d992f850dc56fe6ecfd97ca7
#
_cell.length_a   1.000
_cell.length_b   1.000
_cell.length_c   1.000
_cell.angle_alpha   90.00
_cell.angle_beta   90.00
_cell.angle_gamma   90.00
#
_symmetry.space_group_name_H-M   'P 1'
#
loop_
_entity.id
_entity.type
_entity.pdbx_description
1 polymer ?
#
loop_
_entity_poly.entity_id
_entity_poly.type
_entity_poly.pdbx_seq_one_letter_code
_entity_poly.pdbx_strand_id
1 'polypeptide(L)'
;MGGGLVAFSELVKSFEKIRGYMREFYVYGFRTRSGFSGKSGRTYDNERRRLECVLGEHTESSRDSRGKNVFLSIDSRSGERNPLYRLLRTCSFTDRDITLHFLLMDMLDEKPPLLFPEIMGRLNNYTACFSEPMTFDESGVRKKLSEYEALGLIRTEKQGRKVLYCRSETPEISGYGDAVDFFSEIAPCGALGNFMLDESSESIFRFKHHYITRALDSDILCELLSAVSEKRSAWITVRSSEWEVVPLKIFSSVQSGREWLMAYSPGVHEIRSYRIDFITGVRIGEIAPRFDELRGVLSGMQHNMWGVACSKRARAQRVEFLIYIGENEEHIYRRLLREKRCGTVERIDQHTARFSAELTDSAEIRLWIRTFTGRIIQLDFGDRTAENLLRDDMQKMYEIYGIGGG
;
A
#
# COMPACT_ATOMS: atom_id res chain seq x y z
N MET A 1 4.91 -32.79 32.13
CA MET A 1 3.98 -31.69 31.77
C MET A 1 4.25 -31.31 30.33
N GLY A 2 3.50 -31.93 29.43
CA GLY A 2 3.65 -31.77 28.00
C GLY A 2 3.00 -30.45 27.57
N GLY A 3 3.80 -29.43 27.37
CA GLY A 3 3.41 -28.25 26.61
C GLY A 3 3.38 -28.62 25.14
N GLY A 4 2.20 -29.06 24.63
CA GLY A 4 2.02 -29.28 23.22
C GLY A 4 2.41 -28.02 22.45
N LEU A 5 3.42 -28.12 21.61
CA LEU A 5 3.66 -27.20 20.51
C LEU A 5 2.35 -27.12 19.74
N VAL A 6 1.57 -26.07 20.02
CA VAL A 6 0.45 -25.71 19.16
C VAL A 6 1.09 -25.41 17.82
N ALA A 7 0.93 -26.34 16.91
CA ALA A 7 1.39 -26.19 15.54
C ALA A 7 0.91 -24.82 15.06
N PHE A 8 1.84 -23.97 14.66
CA PHE A 8 1.55 -22.67 14.03
C PHE A 8 0.93 -22.89 12.64
N SER A 9 0.05 -23.87 12.49
CA SER A 9 -0.61 -24.27 11.25
C SER A 9 -1.53 -23.20 10.68
N GLU A 10 -1.64 -22.05 11.33
CA GLU A 10 -2.49 -20.95 10.91
C GLU A 10 -1.71 -19.64 10.62
N LEU A 11 -0.41 -19.72 10.42
CA LEU A 11 0.30 -18.59 9.86
C LEU A 11 -0.26 -18.35 8.45
N VAL A 12 -1.32 -17.57 8.42
CA VAL A 12 -1.78 -16.79 7.28
C VAL A 12 -2.30 -17.57 6.09
N LYS A 13 -3.47 -18.12 6.22
CA LYS A 13 -4.27 -18.53 5.06
C LYS A 13 -4.83 -17.32 4.27
N SER A 14 -4.73 -16.11 4.79
CA SER A 14 -5.13 -14.91 4.05
C SER A 14 -4.32 -13.70 4.51
N PHE A 15 -3.68 -13.03 3.56
CA PHE A 15 -2.96 -11.78 3.75
C PHE A 15 -3.86 -10.67 4.36
N GLU A 16 -5.15 -10.67 4.04
CA GLU A 16 -6.14 -9.74 4.61
C GLU A 16 -6.18 -9.75 6.14
N LYS A 17 -6.11 -10.92 6.75
CA LYS A 17 -6.07 -11.03 8.22
C LYS A 17 -4.81 -10.41 8.78
N ILE A 18 -3.65 -10.68 8.17
CA ILE A 18 -2.38 -10.07 8.58
C ILE A 18 -2.40 -8.57 8.39
N ARG A 19 -2.87 -8.08 7.26
CA ARG A 19 -3.00 -6.64 7.02
C ARG A 19 -3.84 -5.98 8.12
N GLY A 20 -4.96 -6.61 8.51
CA GLY A 20 -5.78 -6.14 9.63
C GLY A 20 -4.99 -6.06 10.94
N TYR A 21 -4.21 -7.10 11.25
CA TYR A 21 -3.38 -7.14 12.47
C TYR A 21 -2.27 -6.09 12.44
N MET A 22 -1.60 -5.94 11.28
CA MET A 22 -0.56 -4.93 11.11
C MET A 22 -1.09 -3.52 11.30
N ARG A 23 -2.28 -3.23 10.79
CA ARG A 23 -2.93 -1.92 11.02
C ARG A 23 -3.17 -1.67 12.50
N GLU A 24 -3.63 -2.67 13.26
CA GLU A 24 -3.87 -2.53 14.69
C GLU A 24 -2.59 -2.27 15.50
N PHE A 25 -1.50 -2.98 15.20
CA PHE A 25 -0.27 -2.91 16.00
C PHE A 25 0.75 -1.88 15.48
N TYR A 26 0.72 -1.53 14.20
CA TYR A 26 1.65 -0.59 13.60
C TYR A 26 1.00 0.77 13.28
N VAL A 27 -0.10 0.77 12.54
CA VAL A 27 -0.72 2.03 12.09
C VAL A 27 -1.42 2.74 13.24
N TYR A 28 -2.17 2.00 14.05
CA TYR A 28 -2.88 2.54 15.22
C TYR A 28 -2.02 2.49 16.48
N GLY A 29 -1.10 1.53 16.57
CA GLY A 29 -0.08 1.40 17.61
C GLY A 29 -0.61 1.25 19.04
N PHE A 30 0.29 0.96 19.97
CA PHE A 30 0.04 1.02 21.41
C PHE A 30 -1.24 0.32 21.88
N ARG A 31 -1.47 -0.91 21.39
CA ARG A 31 -2.65 -1.68 21.77
C ARG A 31 -2.44 -2.47 23.03
N THR A 32 -3.33 -2.26 24.02
CA THR A 32 -3.44 -3.11 25.20
C THR A 32 -4.42 -4.25 24.93
N ARG A 33 -4.31 -5.33 25.71
CA ARG A 33 -5.27 -6.46 25.66
C ARG A 33 -6.71 -6.03 25.93
N SER A 34 -6.91 -5.07 26.83
CA SER A 34 -8.22 -4.51 27.19
C SER A 34 -8.72 -3.45 26.19
N GLY A 35 -7.81 -2.76 25.52
CA GLY A 35 -8.12 -1.71 24.53
C GLY A 35 -8.31 -2.24 23.11
N PHE A 36 -8.23 -3.56 22.89
CA PHE A 36 -8.38 -4.16 21.57
C PHE A 36 -9.85 -4.29 21.22
N SER A 37 -10.39 -3.28 20.56
CA SER A 37 -11.82 -3.15 20.29
C SER A 37 -12.34 -4.20 19.32
N GLY A 38 -13.50 -4.77 19.64
CA GLY A 38 -14.25 -5.67 18.76
C GLY A 38 -13.80 -7.14 18.72
N LYS A 39 -12.78 -7.53 19.50
CA LYS A 39 -12.28 -8.90 19.54
C LYS A 39 -11.97 -9.38 20.96
N SER A 40 -11.94 -10.69 21.17
CA SER A 40 -11.64 -11.28 22.49
C SER A 40 -10.15 -11.12 22.85
N GLY A 41 -9.85 -11.12 24.16
CA GLY A 41 -8.46 -11.11 24.65
C GLY A 41 -7.64 -12.31 24.14
N ARG A 42 -8.27 -13.45 23.89
CA ARG A 42 -7.62 -14.62 23.28
C ARG A 42 -7.22 -14.34 21.82
N THR A 43 -8.07 -13.63 21.09
CA THR A 43 -7.76 -13.21 19.71
C THR A 43 -6.57 -12.25 19.71
N TYR A 44 -6.55 -11.26 20.61
CA TYR A 44 -5.41 -10.36 20.79
C TYR A 44 -4.10 -11.11 21.03
N ASP A 45 -4.09 -12.06 21.96
CA ASP A 45 -2.90 -12.84 22.31
C ASP A 45 -2.40 -13.67 21.11
N ASN A 46 -3.32 -14.26 20.34
CA ASN A 46 -2.97 -15.04 19.15
C ASN A 46 -2.41 -14.14 18.04
N GLU A 47 -3.04 -13.01 17.76
CA GLU A 47 -2.59 -12.05 16.75
C GLU A 47 -1.23 -11.48 17.08
N ARG A 48 -1.01 -11.10 18.33
CA ARG A 48 0.29 -10.64 18.83
C ARG A 48 1.38 -11.69 18.61
N ARG A 49 1.15 -12.94 19.02
CA ARG A 49 2.13 -14.03 18.82
C ARG A 49 2.48 -14.26 17.37
N ARG A 50 1.49 -14.17 16.46
CA ARG A 50 1.73 -14.30 15.03
C ARG A 50 2.64 -13.21 14.49
N LEU A 51 2.41 -11.96 14.89
CA LEU A 51 3.28 -10.85 14.52
C LEU A 51 4.69 -11.00 15.09
N GLU A 52 4.79 -11.39 16.37
CA GLU A 52 6.07 -11.64 17.03
C GLU A 52 6.89 -12.76 16.35
N CYS A 53 6.24 -13.75 15.71
CA CYS A 53 6.94 -14.80 14.97
C CYS A 53 7.64 -14.27 13.71
N VAL A 54 7.06 -13.28 13.03
CA VAL A 54 7.59 -12.77 11.75
C VAL A 54 8.40 -11.50 11.95
N LEU A 55 7.95 -10.63 12.86
CA LEU A 55 8.51 -9.31 13.12
C LEU A 55 8.94 -9.13 14.58
N GLY A 56 9.35 -10.20 15.26
CA GLY A 56 9.70 -10.17 16.68
C GLY A 56 10.80 -9.17 17.01
N GLU A 57 11.79 -9.04 16.16
CA GLU A 57 12.87 -8.06 16.26
C GLU A 57 12.40 -6.60 16.21
N HIS A 58 11.22 -6.35 15.65
CA HIS A 58 10.59 -5.04 15.52
C HIS A 58 9.45 -4.83 16.53
N THR A 59 9.17 -5.82 17.38
CA THR A 59 8.07 -5.75 18.35
C THR A 59 8.56 -5.20 19.67
N GLU A 60 8.05 -4.06 20.06
CA GLU A 60 8.34 -3.42 21.31
C GLU A 60 7.13 -3.39 22.24
N SER A 61 7.37 -3.18 23.51
CA SER A 61 6.29 -3.02 24.48
C SER A 61 6.63 -1.99 25.54
N SER A 62 5.64 -1.20 25.92
CA SER A 62 5.68 -0.31 27.07
C SER A 62 4.60 -0.70 28.08
N ARG A 63 4.76 -0.32 29.34
CA ARG A 63 3.75 -0.50 30.39
C ARG A 63 3.27 0.85 30.88
N ASP A 64 1.97 1.00 30.99
CA ASP A 64 1.31 2.14 31.60
C ASP A 64 0.27 1.69 32.65
N SER A 65 -0.50 2.62 33.18
CA SER A 65 -1.56 2.35 34.16
C SER A 65 -2.69 1.46 33.60
N ARG A 66 -2.82 1.35 32.26
CA ARG A 66 -3.84 0.56 31.56
C ARG A 66 -3.35 -0.85 31.19
N GLY A 67 -2.04 -1.13 31.42
CA GLY A 67 -1.45 -2.43 31.17
C GLY A 67 -0.25 -2.41 30.21
N LYS A 68 0.01 -3.56 29.58
CA LYS A 68 1.10 -3.72 28.61
C LYS A 68 0.60 -3.31 27.22
N ASN A 69 1.17 -2.25 26.68
CA ASN A 69 0.99 -1.83 25.29
C ASN A 69 2.01 -2.52 24.39
N VAL A 70 1.58 -3.08 23.29
CA VAL A 70 2.46 -3.68 22.28
C VAL A 70 2.34 -2.87 20.99
N PHE A 71 3.46 -2.62 20.35
CA PHE A 71 3.54 -1.88 19.09
C PHE A 71 4.73 -2.38 18.27
N LEU A 72 4.72 -2.06 16.98
CA LEU A 72 5.84 -2.33 16.10
C LEU A 72 6.65 -1.05 15.90
N SER A 73 7.95 -1.16 16.15
CA SER A 73 8.93 -0.09 15.93
C SER A 73 9.90 -0.56 14.85
N ILE A 74 9.84 0.08 13.70
CA ILE A 74 10.71 -0.25 12.57
C ILE A 74 11.53 0.99 12.25
N ASP A 75 12.85 0.90 12.46
CA ASP A 75 13.74 1.99 12.08
C ASP A 75 13.96 1.97 10.56
N SER A 76 13.15 2.76 9.88
CA SER A 76 13.23 2.92 8.43
C SER A 76 14.52 3.58 7.92
N ARG A 77 15.34 4.11 8.82
CA ARG A 77 16.61 4.76 8.46
C ARG A 77 17.77 3.78 8.35
N SER A 78 17.72 2.72 9.16
CA SER A 78 18.78 1.69 9.22
C SER A 78 18.44 0.44 8.42
N GLY A 79 17.16 0.22 8.14
CA GLY A 79 16.70 -0.93 7.35
C GLY A 79 17.05 -0.76 5.87
N GLU A 80 17.60 -1.80 5.27
CA GLU A 80 17.87 -1.86 3.82
C GLU A 80 16.62 -2.24 3.04
N ARG A 81 15.82 -3.15 3.57
CA ARG A 81 14.57 -3.62 2.98
C ARG A 81 13.39 -3.43 3.93
N ASN A 82 12.21 -3.22 3.36
CA ASN A 82 10.99 -3.08 4.15
C ASN A 82 10.58 -4.44 4.77
N PRO A 83 10.67 -4.60 6.10
CA PRO A 83 10.40 -5.88 6.76
C PRO A 83 8.94 -6.32 6.65
N LEU A 84 8.01 -5.42 6.33
CA LEU A 84 6.60 -5.77 6.15
C LEU A 84 6.37 -6.67 4.93
N TYR A 85 7.24 -6.64 3.94
CA TYR A 85 7.14 -7.56 2.79
C TYR A 85 7.40 -9.03 3.18
N ARG A 86 8.09 -9.30 4.30
CA ARG A 86 8.23 -10.67 4.84
C ARG A 86 6.87 -11.31 5.13
N LEU A 87 5.86 -10.51 5.49
CA LEU A 87 4.51 -11.00 5.75
C LEU A 87 3.82 -11.56 4.51
N LEU A 88 4.12 -11.03 3.33
CA LEU A 88 3.57 -11.50 2.06
C LEU A 88 4.13 -12.87 1.66
N ARG A 89 5.33 -13.21 2.14
CA ARG A 89 5.97 -14.51 1.92
C ARG A 89 5.53 -15.57 2.94
N THR A 90 4.86 -15.17 4.02
CA THR A 90 4.46 -16.14 5.05
C THR A 90 3.29 -16.99 4.56
N CYS A 91 3.57 -18.21 4.20
CA CYS A 91 2.60 -19.27 4.00
C CYS A 91 2.73 -20.25 5.15
N SER A 92 1.62 -20.73 5.72
CA SER A 92 1.70 -21.88 6.62
C SER A 92 1.64 -23.14 5.80
N PHE A 93 2.68 -23.92 5.90
CA PHE A 93 2.72 -25.26 5.36
C PHE A 93 2.66 -26.27 6.51
N THR A 94 1.81 -27.27 6.36
CA THR A 94 1.90 -28.47 7.18
C THR A 94 3.06 -29.31 6.66
N ASP A 95 3.57 -30.25 7.47
CA ASP A 95 4.60 -31.21 7.01
C ASP A 95 4.17 -31.91 5.72
N ARG A 96 2.87 -32.23 5.59
CA ARG A 96 2.30 -32.77 4.35
C ARG A 96 2.37 -31.80 3.17
N ASP A 97 2.11 -30.53 3.38
CA ASP A 97 2.20 -29.52 2.30
C ASP A 97 3.63 -29.36 1.84
N ILE A 98 4.59 -29.36 2.78
CA ILE A 98 6.02 -29.26 2.48
C ILE A 98 6.47 -30.48 1.69
N THR A 99 6.15 -31.68 2.17
CA THR A 99 6.49 -32.95 1.50
C THR A 99 5.91 -33.00 0.10
N LEU A 100 4.62 -32.70 -0.05
CA LEU A 100 3.95 -32.70 -1.35
C LEU A 100 4.57 -31.66 -2.31
N HIS A 101 4.94 -30.47 -1.80
CA HIS A 101 5.59 -29.44 -2.61
C HIS A 101 6.90 -29.95 -3.21
N PHE A 102 7.80 -30.43 -2.37
CA PHE A 102 9.11 -30.90 -2.84
C PHE A 102 8.98 -32.08 -3.81
N LEU A 103 8.13 -33.06 -3.49
CA LEU A 103 7.93 -34.22 -4.37
C LEU A 103 7.32 -33.80 -5.73
N LEU A 104 6.35 -32.90 -5.75
CA LEU A 104 5.74 -32.42 -6.99
C LEU A 104 6.75 -31.62 -7.83
N MET A 105 7.51 -30.70 -7.20
CA MET A 105 8.47 -29.87 -7.93
C MET A 105 9.60 -30.70 -8.52
N ASP A 106 10.10 -31.69 -7.80
CA ASP A 106 11.13 -32.62 -8.26
C ASP A 106 10.64 -33.47 -9.45
N MET A 107 9.48 -34.13 -9.29
CA MET A 107 8.92 -34.95 -10.35
C MET A 107 8.56 -34.20 -11.64
N LEU A 108 8.08 -32.96 -11.51
CA LEU A 108 7.63 -32.13 -12.65
C LEU A 108 8.79 -31.40 -13.35
N ASP A 109 9.98 -31.39 -12.75
CA ASP A 109 11.20 -30.89 -13.38
C ASP A 109 11.76 -31.86 -14.41
N GLU A 110 11.43 -33.16 -14.26
CA GLU A 110 11.85 -34.22 -15.19
C GLU A 110 11.10 -34.13 -16.53
N LYS A 111 11.78 -34.48 -17.61
CA LYS A 111 11.16 -34.64 -18.95
C LYS A 111 10.99 -36.13 -19.25
N PRO A 112 9.88 -36.54 -19.87
CA PRO A 112 8.76 -35.77 -20.43
C PRO A 112 7.70 -35.33 -19.39
N PRO A 113 6.79 -34.40 -19.77
CA PRO A 113 5.64 -34.02 -18.92
C PRO A 113 4.80 -35.22 -18.47
N LEU A 114 4.27 -35.19 -17.27
CA LEU A 114 3.60 -36.31 -16.62
C LEU A 114 2.08 -36.21 -16.67
N LEU A 115 1.42 -37.35 -16.81
CA LEU A 115 -0.02 -37.49 -16.61
C LEU A 115 -0.36 -37.56 -15.11
N PHE A 116 -1.55 -37.13 -14.73
CA PHE A 116 -1.98 -37.20 -13.33
C PHE A 116 -1.89 -38.57 -12.69
N PRO A 117 -2.27 -39.70 -13.35
CA PRO A 117 -2.06 -41.04 -12.78
C PRO A 117 -0.59 -41.38 -12.54
N GLU A 118 0.32 -40.88 -13.41
CA GLU A 118 1.76 -41.09 -13.24
C GLU A 118 2.30 -40.33 -12.04
N ILE A 119 1.83 -39.08 -11.85
CA ILE A 119 2.15 -38.30 -10.65
C ILE A 119 1.72 -39.03 -9.39
N MET A 120 0.48 -39.53 -9.34
CA MET A 120 -0.04 -40.29 -8.20
C MET A 120 0.75 -41.59 -7.94
N GLY A 121 1.10 -42.31 -9.01
CA GLY A 121 1.93 -43.54 -8.90
C GLY A 121 3.31 -43.26 -8.32
N ARG A 122 3.97 -42.20 -8.80
CA ARG A 122 5.29 -41.78 -8.28
C ARG A 122 5.19 -41.26 -6.84
N LEU A 123 4.18 -40.47 -6.50
CA LEU A 123 3.94 -39.99 -5.11
C LEU A 123 3.83 -41.18 -4.15
N ASN A 124 3.03 -42.19 -4.49
CA ASN A 124 2.85 -43.36 -3.65
C ASN A 124 4.15 -44.15 -3.48
N ASN A 125 4.95 -44.26 -4.54
CA ASN A 125 6.22 -44.96 -4.48
C ASN A 125 7.23 -44.22 -3.58
N TYR A 126 7.36 -42.91 -3.72
CA TYR A 126 8.27 -42.11 -2.88
C TYR A 126 7.87 -42.13 -1.41
N THR A 127 6.58 -41.95 -1.14
CA THR A 127 6.09 -41.90 0.25
C THR A 127 6.12 -43.26 0.96
N ALA A 128 6.06 -44.36 0.21
CA ALA A 128 6.23 -45.69 0.76
C ALA A 128 7.67 -45.95 1.29
N CYS A 129 8.66 -45.19 0.82
CA CYS A 129 10.05 -45.29 1.27
C CYS A 129 10.32 -44.51 2.56
N PHE A 130 9.37 -43.71 3.06
CA PHE A 130 9.55 -42.95 4.30
C PHE A 130 9.42 -43.86 5.53
N SER A 131 10.14 -43.53 6.59
CA SER A 131 10.05 -44.22 7.89
C SER A 131 8.64 -44.19 8.47
N GLU A 132 7.89 -43.15 8.22
CA GLU A 132 6.47 -43.01 8.48
C GLU A 132 5.73 -42.85 7.15
N PRO A 133 5.07 -43.92 6.64
CA PRO A 133 4.38 -43.89 5.36
C PRO A 133 3.29 -42.79 5.33
N MET A 134 3.33 -41.96 4.30
CA MET A 134 2.36 -40.87 4.11
C MET A 134 1.55 -41.15 2.84
N THR A 135 0.26 -40.90 2.87
CA THR A 135 -0.62 -41.05 1.70
C THR A 135 -1.25 -39.76 1.33
N PHE A 136 -1.34 -39.46 0.06
CA PHE A 136 -2.02 -38.29 -0.49
C PHE A 136 -3.28 -38.71 -1.25
N ASP A 137 -4.41 -38.06 -0.95
CA ASP A 137 -5.65 -38.26 -1.68
C ASP A 137 -5.60 -37.52 -3.03
N GLU A 138 -6.25 -38.11 -4.05
CA GLU A 138 -6.27 -37.52 -5.40
C GLU A 138 -6.85 -36.10 -5.44
N SER A 139 -7.90 -35.84 -4.64
CA SER A 139 -8.57 -34.53 -4.63
C SER A 139 -7.64 -33.44 -4.09
N GLY A 140 -6.86 -33.76 -3.04
CA GLY A 140 -5.85 -32.85 -2.48
C GLY A 140 -4.73 -32.56 -3.45
N VAL A 141 -4.21 -33.59 -4.15
CA VAL A 141 -3.16 -33.40 -5.16
C VAL A 141 -3.66 -32.59 -6.35
N ARG A 142 -4.87 -32.85 -6.87
CA ARG A 142 -5.47 -32.05 -7.95
C ARG A 142 -5.64 -30.59 -7.55
N LYS A 143 -6.12 -30.35 -6.35
CA LYS A 143 -6.27 -28.98 -5.82
C LYS A 143 -4.91 -28.28 -5.76
N LYS A 144 -3.86 -28.98 -5.31
CA LYS A 144 -2.51 -28.41 -5.22
C LYS A 144 -1.91 -28.14 -6.59
N LEU A 145 -2.10 -29.02 -7.56
CA LEU A 145 -1.67 -28.79 -8.94
C LEU A 145 -2.39 -27.59 -9.55
N SER A 146 -3.70 -27.44 -9.35
CA SER A 146 -4.46 -26.28 -9.81
C SER A 146 -3.98 -24.98 -9.14
N GLU A 147 -3.65 -25.03 -7.84
CA GLU A 147 -3.04 -23.90 -7.14
C GLU A 147 -1.68 -23.51 -7.74
N TYR A 148 -0.83 -24.49 -8.06
CA TYR A 148 0.48 -24.26 -8.65
C TYR A 148 0.41 -23.77 -10.10
N GLU A 149 -0.59 -24.21 -10.85
CA GLU A 149 -0.85 -23.67 -12.20
C GLU A 149 -1.28 -22.20 -12.12
N ALA A 150 -2.19 -21.87 -11.19
CA ALA A 150 -2.61 -20.49 -10.95
C ALA A 150 -1.47 -19.57 -10.47
N LEU A 151 -0.49 -20.12 -9.73
CA LEU A 151 0.73 -19.43 -9.29
C LEU A 151 1.81 -19.37 -10.37
N GLY A 152 1.61 -20.02 -11.54
CA GLY A 152 2.61 -20.09 -12.60
C GLY A 152 3.82 -20.96 -12.28
N LEU A 153 3.78 -21.79 -11.23
CA LEU A 153 4.86 -22.71 -10.86
C LEU A 153 4.93 -23.93 -11.78
N ILE A 154 3.77 -24.34 -12.30
CA ILE A 154 3.65 -25.41 -13.27
C ILE A 154 2.81 -24.94 -14.45
N ARG A 155 2.95 -25.63 -15.56
CA ARG A 155 2.11 -25.45 -16.74
C ARG A 155 1.45 -26.77 -17.14
N THR A 156 0.29 -26.65 -17.77
CA THR A 156 -0.42 -27.81 -18.32
C THR A 156 -0.34 -27.81 -19.83
N GLU A 157 -0.15 -28.99 -20.43
CA GLU A 157 -0.16 -29.21 -21.86
C GLU A 157 -1.30 -30.18 -22.22
N LYS A 158 -2.12 -29.84 -23.19
CA LYS A 158 -3.20 -30.73 -23.66
C LYS A 158 -2.75 -31.55 -24.86
N GLN A 159 -2.76 -32.86 -24.70
CA GLN A 159 -2.53 -33.81 -25.80
C GLN A 159 -3.82 -34.61 -26.06
N GLY A 160 -4.65 -34.13 -26.94
CA GLY A 160 -5.99 -34.67 -27.16
C GLY A 160 -6.89 -34.48 -25.91
N ARG A 161 -7.35 -35.59 -25.32
CA ARG A 161 -8.14 -35.58 -24.07
C ARG A 161 -7.29 -35.65 -22.79
N LYS A 162 -5.99 -35.80 -22.92
CA LYS A 162 -5.07 -35.95 -21.79
C LYS A 162 -4.50 -34.60 -21.41
N VAL A 163 -4.34 -34.35 -20.10
CA VAL A 163 -3.67 -33.18 -19.53
C VAL A 163 -2.35 -33.66 -18.95
N LEU A 164 -1.28 -33.07 -19.42
CA LEU A 164 0.09 -33.32 -18.99
C LEU A 164 0.54 -32.15 -18.11
N TYR A 165 1.29 -32.42 -17.08
CA TYR A 165 1.82 -31.44 -16.15
C TYR A 165 3.34 -31.38 -16.27
N CYS A 166 3.91 -30.18 -16.26
CA CYS A 166 5.34 -29.93 -16.21
C CYS A 166 5.65 -28.66 -15.42
N ARG A 167 6.86 -28.56 -14.93
CA ARG A 167 7.34 -27.36 -14.25
C ARG A 167 7.42 -26.20 -15.24
N SER A 168 7.02 -24.99 -14.80
CA SER A 168 7.20 -23.78 -15.58
C SER A 168 8.69 -23.37 -15.59
N GLU A 169 9.17 -22.93 -16.73
CA GLU A 169 10.48 -22.29 -16.80
C GLU A 169 10.39 -20.94 -16.09
N THR A 170 11.24 -20.72 -15.09
CA THR A 170 11.31 -19.42 -14.41
C THR A 170 11.93 -18.41 -15.38
N PRO A 171 11.31 -17.27 -15.64
CA PRO A 171 11.93 -16.25 -16.50
C PRO A 171 13.30 -15.85 -15.92
N GLU A 172 14.33 -15.85 -16.77
CA GLU A 172 15.63 -15.30 -16.38
C GLU A 172 15.51 -13.79 -16.19
N ILE A 173 15.56 -13.35 -14.94
CA ILE A 173 15.58 -11.93 -14.57
C ILE A 173 16.99 -11.41 -14.25
N SER A 174 18.01 -12.24 -14.45
CA SER A 174 19.39 -11.93 -14.07
C SER A 174 19.91 -10.60 -14.64
N GLY A 175 19.47 -10.21 -15.85
CA GLY A 175 19.83 -8.93 -16.45
C GLY A 175 19.08 -7.72 -15.91
N TYR A 176 18.06 -7.91 -15.06
CA TYR A 176 17.20 -6.85 -14.52
C TYR A 176 17.22 -6.78 -12.99
N GLY A 177 18.16 -7.46 -12.35
CA GLY A 177 18.24 -7.56 -10.89
C GLY A 177 18.18 -6.22 -10.17
N ASP A 178 18.97 -5.23 -10.62
CA ASP A 178 18.99 -3.90 -10.02
C ASP A 178 17.65 -3.16 -10.21
N ALA A 179 17.00 -3.31 -11.36
CA ALA A 179 15.70 -2.71 -11.60
C ALA A 179 14.63 -3.36 -10.70
N VAL A 180 14.64 -4.68 -10.58
CA VAL A 180 13.73 -5.41 -9.68
C VAL A 180 13.98 -5.01 -8.23
N ASP A 181 15.25 -4.87 -7.81
CA ASP A 181 15.63 -4.41 -6.48
C ASP A 181 15.12 -2.98 -6.20
N PHE A 182 15.35 -2.05 -7.13
CA PHE A 182 14.81 -0.69 -7.01
C PHE A 182 13.29 -0.68 -6.87
N PHE A 183 12.58 -1.33 -7.79
CA PHE A 183 11.11 -1.34 -7.78
C PHE A 183 10.50 -2.20 -6.67
N SER A 184 11.27 -3.12 -6.05
CA SER A 184 10.78 -3.92 -4.92
C SER A 184 10.44 -3.07 -3.69
N GLU A 185 11.11 -1.93 -3.53
CA GLU A 185 10.89 -1.01 -2.42
C GLU A 185 9.89 0.12 -2.77
N ILE A 186 9.43 0.16 -4.01
CA ILE A 186 8.47 1.16 -4.51
C ILE A 186 7.16 0.47 -4.88
N ALA A 187 6.09 0.76 -4.15
CA ALA A 187 4.77 0.24 -4.51
C ALA A 187 4.40 0.66 -5.96
N PRO A 188 3.70 -0.20 -6.72
CA PRO A 188 3.05 -1.45 -6.32
C PRO A 188 3.92 -2.70 -6.47
N CYS A 189 5.13 -2.59 -6.98
CA CYS A 189 5.96 -3.73 -7.33
C CYS A 189 6.63 -4.41 -6.12
N GLY A 190 6.55 -3.79 -4.92
CA GLY A 190 7.27 -4.23 -3.74
C GLY A 190 7.07 -5.68 -3.37
N ALA A 191 5.83 -6.18 -3.39
CA ALA A 191 5.54 -7.57 -3.11
C ALA A 191 6.16 -8.50 -4.15
N LEU A 192 5.93 -8.24 -5.44
CA LEU A 192 6.44 -9.04 -6.54
C LEU A 192 7.97 -9.02 -6.58
N GLY A 193 8.58 -7.83 -6.49
CA GLY A 193 10.02 -7.67 -6.46
C GLY A 193 10.66 -8.41 -5.30
N ASN A 194 10.04 -8.36 -4.12
CA ASN A 194 10.54 -9.09 -2.95
C ASN A 194 10.46 -10.61 -3.10
N PHE A 195 9.47 -11.15 -3.83
CA PHE A 195 9.41 -12.57 -4.18
C PHE A 195 10.44 -12.99 -5.22
N MET A 196 10.80 -12.07 -6.13
CA MET A 196 11.74 -12.34 -7.23
C MET A 196 13.21 -12.21 -6.81
N LEU A 197 13.50 -11.42 -5.76
CA LEU A 197 14.86 -11.22 -5.27
C LEU A 197 15.30 -12.34 -4.33
N ASP A 198 16.53 -12.74 -4.47
CA ASP A 198 17.20 -13.60 -3.49
C ASP A 198 17.54 -12.76 -2.24
N GLU A 199 17.30 -13.33 -1.05
CA GLU A 199 17.61 -12.66 0.23
C GLU A 199 19.12 -12.43 0.44
N SER A 200 19.96 -13.20 -0.26
CA SER A 200 21.42 -13.11 -0.19
C SER A 200 22.01 -12.06 -1.12
N SER A 201 21.23 -11.45 -2.03
CA SER A 201 21.74 -10.47 -2.97
C SER A 201 22.02 -9.14 -2.27
N GLU A 202 23.25 -8.62 -2.39
CA GLU A 202 23.57 -7.28 -1.96
C GLU A 202 22.86 -6.25 -2.87
N SER A 203 22.12 -5.33 -2.26
CA SER A 203 21.48 -4.23 -2.96
C SER A 203 22.43 -3.07 -3.13
N ILE A 204 22.48 -2.48 -4.33
CA ILE A 204 23.19 -1.21 -4.59
C ILE A 204 22.38 0.01 -4.13
N PHE A 205 21.10 -0.19 -3.78
CA PHE A 205 20.21 0.85 -3.32
C PHE A 205 20.01 0.75 -1.81
N ARG A 206 19.89 1.92 -1.16
CA ARG A 206 19.49 2.01 0.23
C ARG A 206 18.32 2.96 0.35
N PHE A 207 17.13 2.40 0.63
CA PHE A 207 15.91 3.18 0.77
C PHE A 207 15.74 3.65 2.21
N LYS A 208 15.30 4.91 2.36
CA LYS A 208 14.86 5.45 3.65
C LYS A 208 13.33 5.45 3.67
N HIS A 209 12.76 4.46 4.32
CA HIS A 209 11.33 4.26 4.35
C HIS A 209 10.66 5.19 5.35
N HIS A 210 9.96 6.21 4.85
CA HIS A 210 9.12 7.05 5.70
C HIS A 210 7.73 6.45 5.91
N TYR A 211 7.27 5.60 4.97
CA TYR A 211 5.92 5.04 4.94
C TYR A 211 5.94 3.55 4.57
N ILE A 212 6.57 2.75 5.43
CA ILE A 212 6.74 1.30 5.21
C ILE A 212 5.41 0.54 5.18
N THR A 213 4.33 1.12 5.71
CA THR A 213 2.98 0.52 5.68
C THR A 213 2.42 0.33 4.28
N ARG A 214 3.00 0.93 3.25
CA ARG A 214 2.58 0.73 1.84
C ARG A 214 2.59 -0.73 1.41
N ALA A 215 3.46 -1.54 2.00
CA ALA A 215 3.48 -2.98 1.73
C ALA A 215 2.14 -3.67 2.02
N LEU A 216 1.37 -3.13 2.99
CA LEU A 216 0.08 -3.67 3.39
C LEU A 216 -1.03 -3.45 2.36
N ASP A 217 -0.83 -2.52 1.46
CA ASP A 217 -1.83 -2.11 0.47
C ASP A 217 -1.47 -2.60 -0.94
N SER A 218 -0.42 -3.43 -1.08
CA SER A 218 0.09 -3.88 -2.38
C SER A 218 -0.93 -4.70 -3.17
N ASP A 219 -1.73 -5.55 -2.52
CA ASP A 219 -2.79 -6.33 -3.14
C ASP A 219 -3.93 -5.43 -3.65
N ILE A 220 -4.37 -4.49 -2.82
CA ILE A 220 -5.38 -3.49 -3.16
C ILE A 220 -4.93 -2.67 -4.38
N LEU A 221 -3.66 -2.24 -4.36
CA LEU A 221 -3.10 -1.44 -5.42
C LEU A 221 -3.02 -2.21 -6.75
N CYS A 222 -2.61 -3.49 -6.69
CA CYS A 222 -2.58 -4.36 -7.87
C CYS A 222 -3.96 -4.53 -8.50
N GLU A 223 -5.00 -4.81 -7.70
CA GLU A 223 -6.38 -4.93 -8.18
C GLU A 223 -6.89 -3.63 -8.80
N LEU A 224 -6.62 -2.48 -8.16
CA LEU A 224 -6.99 -1.18 -8.71
C LEU A 224 -6.28 -0.85 -10.02
N LEU A 225 -4.98 -1.18 -10.14
CA LEU A 225 -4.22 -1.00 -11.38
C LEU A 225 -4.75 -1.89 -12.50
N SER A 226 -5.14 -3.14 -12.20
CA SER A 226 -5.77 -4.04 -13.15
C SER A 226 -7.10 -3.45 -13.63
N ALA A 227 -7.95 -2.97 -12.72
CA ALA A 227 -9.23 -2.34 -13.08
C ALA A 227 -9.03 -1.10 -13.96
N VAL A 228 -8.03 -0.25 -13.68
CA VAL A 228 -7.67 0.91 -14.51
C VAL A 228 -7.17 0.47 -15.89
N SER A 229 -6.29 -0.53 -15.94
CA SER A 229 -5.71 -1.05 -17.19
C SER A 229 -6.76 -1.65 -18.11
N GLU A 230 -7.71 -2.40 -17.54
CA GLU A 230 -8.80 -3.06 -18.26
C GLU A 230 -10.02 -2.14 -18.47
N LYS A 231 -9.98 -0.90 -17.99
CA LYS A 231 -11.07 0.08 -18.06
C LYS A 231 -12.38 -0.44 -17.45
N ARG A 232 -12.28 -1.05 -16.27
CA ARG A 232 -13.40 -1.68 -15.57
C ARG A 232 -13.84 -0.88 -14.34
N SER A 233 -15.09 -1.05 -13.95
CA SER A 233 -15.56 -0.65 -12.61
C SER A 233 -14.94 -1.53 -11.53
N ALA A 234 -15.01 -1.08 -10.29
CA ALA A 234 -14.61 -1.86 -9.14
C ALA A 234 -15.54 -1.58 -7.96
N TRP A 235 -15.73 -2.59 -7.14
CA TRP A 235 -16.34 -2.45 -5.82
C TRP A 235 -15.24 -2.32 -4.79
N ILE A 236 -15.21 -1.20 -4.08
CA ILE A 236 -14.22 -0.94 -3.02
C ILE A 236 -14.90 -0.98 -1.67
N THR A 237 -14.27 -1.64 -0.70
CA THR A 237 -14.72 -1.66 0.69
C THR A 237 -13.96 -0.62 1.50
N VAL A 238 -14.67 0.37 2.02
CA VAL A 238 -14.10 1.44 2.86
C VAL A 238 -14.89 1.51 4.17
N ARG A 239 -14.23 1.33 5.31
CA ARG A 239 -14.88 1.37 6.63
C ARG A 239 -16.14 0.50 6.73
N SER A 240 -16.09 -0.72 6.21
CA SER A 240 -17.21 -1.69 6.20
C SER A 240 -18.39 -1.33 5.27
N SER A 241 -18.25 -0.34 4.41
CA SER A 241 -19.21 0.01 3.38
C SER A 241 -18.65 -0.29 2.00
N GLU A 242 -19.45 -0.91 1.13
CA GLU A 242 -19.07 -1.15 -0.26
C GLU A 242 -19.56 -0.01 -1.16
N TRP A 243 -18.68 0.40 -2.08
CA TRP A 243 -18.96 1.46 -3.04
C TRP A 243 -18.57 0.99 -4.44
N GLU A 244 -19.48 1.11 -5.37
CA GLU A 244 -19.13 0.97 -6.78
C GLU A 244 -18.43 2.25 -7.26
N VAL A 245 -17.29 2.07 -7.93
CA VAL A 245 -16.50 3.17 -8.49
C VAL A 245 -15.93 2.78 -9.85
N VAL A 246 -15.61 3.76 -10.67
CA VAL A 246 -14.77 3.58 -11.85
C VAL A 246 -13.38 4.13 -11.51
N PRO A 247 -12.39 3.28 -11.22
CA PRO A 247 -11.02 3.69 -10.93
C PRO A 247 -10.41 4.39 -12.13
N LEU A 248 -9.90 5.61 -11.98
CA LEU A 248 -9.39 6.41 -13.11
C LEU A 248 -7.87 6.59 -13.06
N LYS A 249 -7.34 6.89 -11.87
CA LYS A 249 -5.91 7.17 -11.66
C LYS A 249 -5.53 7.02 -10.20
N ILE A 250 -4.28 6.68 -9.95
CA ILE A 250 -3.70 6.68 -8.60
C ILE A 250 -2.78 7.89 -8.48
N PHE A 251 -3.00 8.69 -7.43
CA PHE A 251 -2.14 9.79 -7.05
C PHE A 251 -1.27 9.38 -5.87
N SER A 252 0.04 9.43 -6.07
CA SER A 252 1.01 9.17 -5.01
C SER A 252 1.63 10.48 -4.55
N SER A 253 1.38 10.84 -3.30
CA SER A 253 1.98 12.02 -2.69
C SER A 253 3.36 11.68 -2.16
N VAL A 254 4.39 12.13 -2.84
CA VAL A 254 5.79 11.96 -2.41
C VAL A 254 6.03 12.64 -1.06
N GLN A 255 5.39 13.76 -0.81
CA GLN A 255 5.55 14.52 0.43
C GLN A 255 4.89 13.86 1.64
N SER A 256 3.67 13.35 1.49
CA SER A 256 2.92 12.69 2.58
C SER A 256 3.08 11.17 2.59
N GLY A 257 3.71 10.60 1.57
CA GLY A 257 3.85 9.16 1.37
C GLY A 257 2.52 8.41 1.23
N ARG A 258 1.44 9.10 0.96
CA ARG A 258 0.09 8.53 0.86
C ARG A 258 -0.34 8.40 -0.57
N GLU A 259 -1.14 7.37 -0.83
CA GLU A 259 -1.71 7.09 -2.13
C GLU A 259 -3.24 7.26 -2.10
N TRP A 260 -3.75 7.77 -3.21
CA TRP A 260 -5.16 8.12 -3.35
C TRP A 260 -5.68 7.57 -4.67
N LEU A 261 -6.78 6.86 -4.61
CA LEU A 261 -7.52 6.47 -5.78
C LEU A 261 -8.42 7.64 -6.21
N MET A 262 -8.21 8.12 -7.42
CA MET A 262 -9.12 9.04 -8.10
C MET A 262 -10.12 8.21 -8.88
N ALA A 263 -11.39 8.22 -8.48
CA ALA A 263 -12.40 7.38 -9.08
C ALA A 263 -13.72 8.13 -9.27
N TYR A 264 -14.45 7.81 -10.33
CA TYR A 264 -15.82 8.26 -10.49
C TYR A 264 -16.75 7.36 -9.67
N SER A 265 -17.62 7.97 -8.89
CA SER A 265 -18.65 7.27 -8.12
C SER A 265 -20.01 7.42 -8.80
N PRO A 266 -20.58 6.32 -9.34
CA PRO A 266 -21.89 6.36 -10.02
C PRO A 266 -23.02 6.82 -9.08
N GLY A 267 -22.99 6.41 -7.81
CA GLY A 267 -24.04 6.74 -6.84
C GLY A 267 -24.20 8.23 -6.53
N VAL A 268 -23.14 9.02 -6.72
CA VAL A 268 -23.18 10.49 -6.50
C VAL A 268 -22.87 11.28 -7.76
N HIS A 269 -22.58 10.62 -8.86
CA HIS A 269 -22.24 11.22 -10.17
C HIS A 269 -21.05 12.19 -10.12
N GLU A 270 -20.03 11.88 -9.29
CA GLU A 270 -18.85 12.72 -9.08
C GLU A 270 -17.56 11.92 -9.10
N ILE A 271 -16.46 12.59 -9.49
CA ILE A 271 -15.10 12.08 -9.25
C ILE A 271 -14.75 12.42 -7.81
N ARG A 272 -14.26 11.42 -7.08
CA ARG A 272 -13.84 11.50 -5.69
C ARG A 272 -12.46 10.90 -5.49
N SER A 273 -11.80 11.34 -4.44
CA SER A 273 -10.55 10.77 -3.96
C SER A 273 -10.81 9.83 -2.77
N TYR A 274 -10.23 8.64 -2.83
CA TYR A 274 -10.28 7.65 -1.76
C TYR A 274 -8.86 7.32 -1.32
N ARG A 275 -8.58 7.42 -0.03
CA ARG A 275 -7.28 6.99 0.51
C ARG A 275 -7.16 5.48 0.37
N ILE A 276 -6.09 5.02 -0.26
CA ILE A 276 -5.87 3.57 -0.52
C ILE A 276 -5.70 2.81 0.80
N ASP A 277 -5.04 3.41 1.79
CA ASP A 277 -4.87 2.81 3.12
C ASP A 277 -6.18 2.62 3.92
N PHE A 278 -7.29 3.20 3.46
CA PHE A 278 -8.63 2.96 4.03
C PHE A 278 -9.44 1.93 3.26
N ILE A 279 -8.99 1.52 2.08
CA ILE A 279 -9.63 0.47 1.31
C ILE A 279 -9.18 -0.86 1.87
N THR A 280 -10.14 -1.70 2.25
CA THR A 280 -9.87 -3.02 2.85
C THR A 280 -10.15 -4.17 1.90
N GLY A 281 -10.80 -3.92 0.77
CA GLY A 281 -11.07 -4.92 -0.25
C GLY A 281 -11.40 -4.26 -1.59
N VAL A 282 -11.06 -4.93 -2.67
CA VAL A 282 -11.39 -4.56 -4.04
C VAL A 282 -11.95 -5.78 -4.75
N ARG A 283 -12.97 -5.59 -5.56
CA ARG A 283 -13.51 -6.61 -6.46
C ARG A 283 -13.76 -5.96 -7.82
N ILE A 284 -13.10 -6.46 -8.83
CA ILE A 284 -13.22 -5.94 -10.20
C ILE A 284 -14.65 -6.18 -10.71
N GLY A 285 -15.25 -5.16 -11.30
CA GLY A 285 -16.60 -5.19 -11.86
C GLY A 285 -16.61 -5.28 -13.39
N GLU A 286 -17.62 -4.70 -14.00
CA GLU A 286 -17.84 -4.73 -15.44
C GLU A 286 -17.01 -3.68 -16.20
N ILE A 287 -16.92 -3.79 -17.50
CA ILE A 287 -16.30 -2.76 -18.36
C ILE A 287 -17.04 -1.44 -18.20
N ALA A 288 -16.30 -0.35 -18.01
CA ALA A 288 -16.84 1.00 -17.86
C ALA A 288 -16.83 1.75 -19.20
N PRO A 289 -17.95 1.85 -19.93
CA PRO A 289 -17.97 2.39 -21.29
C PRO A 289 -17.52 3.85 -21.40
N ARG A 290 -17.69 4.63 -20.31
CA ARG A 290 -17.33 6.05 -20.23
C ARG A 290 -15.96 6.31 -19.62
N PHE A 291 -15.10 5.29 -19.48
CA PHE A 291 -13.82 5.41 -18.79
C PHE A 291 -12.94 6.55 -19.35
N ASP A 292 -12.76 6.59 -20.66
CA ASP A 292 -11.88 7.59 -21.31
C ASP A 292 -12.43 9.01 -21.18
N GLU A 293 -13.76 9.18 -21.26
CA GLU A 293 -14.44 10.45 -21.02
C GLU A 293 -14.20 10.93 -19.57
N LEU A 294 -14.44 10.05 -18.60
CA LEU A 294 -14.25 10.35 -17.17
C LEU A 294 -12.80 10.68 -16.85
N ARG A 295 -11.86 9.98 -17.48
CA ARG A 295 -10.43 10.26 -17.35
C ARG A 295 -10.05 11.62 -17.93
N GLY A 296 -10.68 12.01 -19.05
CA GLY A 296 -10.56 13.36 -19.62
C GLY A 296 -11.08 14.43 -18.68
N VAL A 297 -12.23 14.21 -18.04
CA VAL A 297 -12.77 15.12 -17.01
C VAL A 297 -11.80 15.27 -15.84
N LEU A 298 -11.26 14.17 -15.31
CA LEU A 298 -10.25 14.21 -14.23
C LEU A 298 -9.03 15.01 -14.65
N SER A 299 -8.53 14.82 -15.89
CA SER A 299 -7.39 15.56 -16.41
C SER A 299 -7.64 17.07 -16.44
N GLY A 300 -8.84 17.49 -16.84
CA GLY A 300 -9.24 18.90 -16.80
C GLY A 300 -9.30 19.48 -15.39
N MET A 301 -9.73 18.67 -14.41
CA MET A 301 -9.79 19.10 -13.00
C MET A 301 -8.41 19.29 -12.37
N GLN A 302 -7.39 18.58 -12.82
CA GLN A 302 -6.04 18.61 -12.21
C GLN A 302 -5.41 20.00 -12.20
N HIS A 303 -5.76 20.87 -13.16
CA HIS A 303 -5.22 22.23 -13.23
C HIS A 303 -5.57 23.09 -12.02
N ASN A 304 -6.68 22.79 -11.35
CA ASN A 304 -7.17 23.53 -10.17
C ASN A 304 -7.02 22.74 -8.88
N MET A 305 -6.32 21.60 -8.91
CA MET A 305 -6.07 20.77 -7.73
C MET A 305 -4.71 21.11 -7.13
N TRP A 306 -4.71 21.56 -5.88
CA TRP A 306 -3.46 21.71 -5.13
C TRP A 306 -2.93 20.37 -4.64
N GLY A 307 -3.79 19.51 -4.16
CA GLY A 307 -3.50 18.17 -3.70
C GLY A 307 -4.34 17.12 -4.40
N VAL A 308 -5.24 16.50 -3.66
CA VAL A 308 -6.07 15.39 -4.13
C VAL A 308 -7.57 15.66 -4.00
N ALA A 309 -7.95 16.77 -3.41
CA ALA A 309 -9.35 17.13 -3.28
C ALA A 309 -9.96 17.42 -4.65
N CYS A 310 -11.02 16.69 -4.97
CA CYS A 310 -11.77 16.84 -6.20
C CYS A 310 -13.26 16.79 -5.89
N SER A 311 -13.99 17.84 -6.23
CA SER A 311 -15.44 17.87 -6.21
C SER A 311 -15.93 18.80 -7.33
N LYS A 312 -16.83 18.31 -8.16
CA LYS A 312 -17.49 19.14 -9.17
C LYS A 312 -18.39 20.22 -8.55
N ARG A 313 -18.86 20.01 -7.31
CA ARG A 313 -19.77 20.96 -6.61
C ARG A 313 -19.02 22.11 -5.96
N ALA A 314 -17.73 21.94 -5.67
CA ALA A 314 -16.93 23.04 -5.18
C ALA A 314 -16.69 24.04 -6.32
N ARG A 315 -17.24 25.25 -6.21
CA ARG A 315 -16.79 26.37 -7.05
C ARG A 315 -15.30 26.52 -6.83
N ALA A 316 -14.55 26.72 -7.91
CA ALA A 316 -13.14 27.07 -7.79
C ALA A 316 -13.00 28.25 -6.83
N GLN A 317 -12.17 28.08 -5.81
CA GLN A 317 -11.94 29.05 -4.76
C GLN A 317 -10.68 29.83 -5.11
N ARG A 318 -10.84 31.16 -5.24
CA ARG A 318 -9.67 32.01 -5.43
C ARG A 318 -8.83 32.03 -4.17
N VAL A 319 -7.54 31.85 -4.34
CA VAL A 319 -6.53 32.03 -3.31
C VAL A 319 -5.48 32.98 -3.83
N GLU A 320 -5.28 34.07 -3.12
CA GLU A 320 -4.25 35.06 -3.40
C GLU A 320 -3.51 35.40 -2.11
N PHE A 321 -2.21 35.55 -2.17
CA PHE A 321 -1.43 36.10 -1.09
C PHE A 321 -0.22 36.89 -1.61
N LEU A 322 0.16 37.91 -0.82
CA LEU A 322 1.36 38.69 -1.05
C LEU A 322 2.44 38.26 -0.05
N ILE A 323 3.65 38.12 -0.52
CA ILE A 323 4.81 37.72 0.28
C ILE A 323 5.92 38.75 0.18
N TYR A 324 6.52 39.07 1.34
CA TYR A 324 7.70 39.92 1.42
C TYR A 324 8.98 39.17 1.07
N ILE A 325 9.86 39.81 0.32
CA ILE A 325 11.16 39.31 -0.09
C ILE A 325 12.20 40.37 0.35
N GLY A 326 13.04 40.00 1.33
CA GLY A 326 14.06 40.89 1.84
C GLY A 326 15.23 41.08 0.86
N GLU A 327 16.15 42.00 1.21
CA GLU A 327 17.39 42.16 0.48
C GLU A 327 18.18 40.83 0.51
N ASN A 328 18.71 40.44 -0.63
CA ASN A 328 19.45 39.18 -0.82
C ASN A 328 18.66 37.90 -0.61
N GLU A 329 17.30 37.95 -0.56
CA GLU A 329 16.42 36.78 -0.37
C GLU A 329 15.75 36.31 -1.67
N GLU A 330 16.38 36.48 -2.81
CA GLU A 330 15.86 36.04 -4.10
C GLU A 330 15.50 34.53 -4.11
N HIS A 331 16.10 33.76 -3.21
CA HIS A 331 15.77 32.34 -3.03
C HIS A 331 14.32 32.11 -2.63
N ILE A 332 13.66 33.07 -1.94
CA ILE A 332 12.24 32.98 -1.57
C ILE A 332 11.35 33.09 -2.81
N TYR A 333 11.65 34.01 -3.72
CA TYR A 333 10.93 34.11 -4.99
C TYR A 333 11.09 32.85 -5.84
N ARG A 334 12.33 32.36 -5.94
CA ARG A 334 12.61 31.10 -6.65
C ARG A 334 11.93 29.92 -6.02
N ARG A 335 11.77 29.90 -4.69
CA ARG A 335 11.06 28.88 -3.96
C ARG A 335 9.56 28.89 -4.31
N LEU A 336 8.92 30.08 -4.37
CA LEU A 336 7.53 30.21 -4.82
C LEU A 336 7.33 29.65 -6.22
N LEU A 337 8.21 30.02 -7.16
CA LEU A 337 8.14 29.54 -8.55
C LEU A 337 8.29 28.01 -8.65
N ARG A 338 9.20 27.42 -7.88
CA ARG A 338 9.52 26.00 -7.93
C ARG A 338 8.52 25.11 -7.18
N GLU A 339 8.01 25.58 -6.05
CA GLU A 339 7.18 24.77 -5.16
C GLU A 339 5.69 24.87 -5.45
N LYS A 340 5.25 25.86 -6.19
CA LYS A 340 3.84 25.96 -6.60
C LYS A 340 3.44 24.73 -7.39
N ARG A 341 2.27 24.20 -7.12
CA ARG A 341 1.70 23.04 -7.83
C ARG A 341 0.79 23.45 -8.99
N CYS A 342 0.09 24.58 -8.80
CA CYS A 342 -0.72 25.23 -9.81
C CYS A 342 -0.73 26.75 -9.52
N GLY A 343 -1.43 27.54 -10.32
CA GLY A 343 -1.49 28.98 -10.16
C GLY A 343 -0.28 29.72 -10.73
N THR A 344 -0.24 30.99 -10.49
CA THR A 344 0.75 31.94 -11.00
C THR A 344 1.50 32.64 -9.88
N VAL A 345 2.77 32.98 -10.14
CA VAL A 345 3.57 33.82 -9.27
C VAL A 345 4.04 35.02 -10.09
N GLU A 346 3.75 36.20 -9.60
CA GLU A 346 4.08 37.47 -10.23
C GLU A 346 4.94 38.31 -9.28
N ARG A 347 6.00 38.92 -9.80
CA ARG A 347 6.80 39.90 -9.07
C ARG A 347 6.12 41.25 -9.18
N ILE A 348 5.65 41.83 -8.07
CA ILE A 348 4.99 43.14 -8.03
C ILE A 348 6.02 44.25 -8.01
N ASP A 349 7.02 44.09 -7.14
CA ASP A 349 8.13 45.04 -6.98
C ASP A 349 9.39 44.32 -6.46
N GLN A 350 10.43 45.06 -6.10
CA GLN A 350 11.69 44.48 -5.61
C GLN A 350 11.53 43.61 -4.37
N HIS A 351 10.53 43.94 -3.51
CA HIS A 351 10.34 43.30 -2.21
C HIS A 351 9.02 42.52 -2.10
N THR A 352 8.20 42.49 -3.14
CA THR A 352 6.88 41.88 -3.08
C THR A 352 6.60 40.95 -4.25
N ALA A 353 6.13 39.75 -3.95
CA ALA A 353 5.62 38.83 -4.95
C ALA A 353 4.17 38.42 -4.60
N ARG A 354 3.35 38.23 -5.64
CA ARG A 354 1.98 37.74 -5.56
C ARG A 354 1.93 36.30 -6.03
N PHE A 355 1.24 35.48 -5.27
CA PHE A 355 0.75 34.19 -5.72
C PHE A 355 -0.76 34.27 -5.94
N SER A 356 -1.27 33.70 -7.02
CA SER A 356 -2.70 33.60 -7.33
C SER A 356 -3.05 32.24 -7.92
N ALA A 357 -4.12 31.62 -7.45
CA ALA A 357 -4.64 30.36 -7.96
C ALA A 357 -6.17 30.26 -7.79
N GLU A 358 -6.79 29.50 -8.69
CA GLU A 358 -8.16 29.01 -8.56
C GLU A 358 -8.09 27.55 -8.13
N LEU A 359 -8.53 27.23 -6.91
CA LEU A 359 -8.35 25.89 -6.32
C LEU A 359 -9.70 25.20 -6.08
N THR A 360 -9.71 23.88 -6.27
CA THR A 360 -10.87 23.05 -5.91
C THR A 360 -11.11 23.03 -4.40
N ASP A 361 -10.04 23.07 -3.60
CA ASP A 361 -10.06 23.16 -2.15
C ASP A 361 -8.91 24.04 -1.66
N SER A 362 -9.25 25.21 -1.13
CA SER A 362 -8.30 26.18 -0.59
C SER A 362 -7.66 25.74 0.73
N ALA A 363 -8.24 24.75 1.42
CA ALA A 363 -7.67 24.24 2.66
C ALA A 363 -6.35 23.47 2.42
N GLU A 364 -6.18 22.85 1.25
CA GLU A 364 -4.99 22.04 0.94
C GLU A 364 -3.70 22.89 0.82
N ILE A 365 -3.79 24.16 0.37
CA ILE A 365 -2.62 25.00 0.20
C ILE A 365 -2.09 25.57 1.53
N ARG A 366 -2.89 25.56 2.60
CA ARG A 366 -2.53 26.18 3.89
C ARG A 366 -1.18 25.69 4.44
N LEU A 367 -0.89 24.40 4.32
CA LEU A 367 0.39 23.84 4.81
C LEU A 367 1.59 24.44 4.09
N TRP A 368 1.46 24.70 2.79
CA TRP A 368 2.52 25.34 2.03
C TRP A 368 2.66 26.83 2.39
N ILE A 369 1.56 27.55 2.52
CA ILE A 369 1.57 28.97 2.93
C ILE A 369 2.24 29.13 4.30
N ARG A 370 1.96 28.24 5.26
CA ARG A 370 2.59 28.25 6.59
C ARG A 370 4.12 28.21 6.53
N THR A 371 4.70 27.63 5.49
CA THR A 371 6.16 27.60 5.34
C THR A 371 6.77 28.97 5.03
N PHE A 372 5.95 29.98 4.73
CA PHE A 372 6.34 31.36 4.52
C PHE A 372 5.92 32.28 5.68
N THR A 373 5.61 31.73 6.83
CA THR A 373 5.26 32.47 8.05
C THR A 373 6.29 33.57 8.33
N GLY A 374 5.80 34.76 8.72
CA GLY A 374 6.63 35.94 8.94
C GLY A 374 6.92 36.75 7.68
N ARG A 375 6.50 36.26 6.49
CA ARG A 375 6.70 36.96 5.20
C ARG A 375 5.38 37.30 4.51
N ILE A 376 4.26 36.77 5.00
CA ILE A 376 2.94 36.99 4.41
C ILE A 376 2.47 38.40 4.76
N ILE A 377 2.32 39.25 3.73
CA ILE A 377 1.85 40.62 3.87
C ILE A 377 0.33 40.68 3.85
N GLN A 378 -0.27 39.88 2.96
CA GLN A 378 -1.71 39.88 2.74
C GLN A 378 -2.19 38.48 2.37
N LEU A 379 -3.39 38.14 2.83
CA LEU A 379 -4.12 36.93 2.45
C LEU A 379 -5.50 37.37 1.93
N ASP A 380 -5.90 36.74 0.83
CA ASP A 380 -7.25 36.92 0.27
C ASP A 380 -7.72 35.56 -0.31
N PHE A 381 -8.61 34.91 0.44
CA PHE A 381 -9.22 33.66 0.04
C PHE A 381 -10.71 33.90 -0.28
N GLY A 382 -11.17 33.31 -1.36
CA GLY A 382 -12.59 33.22 -1.66
C GLY A 382 -13.39 32.47 -0.57
N ASP A 383 -12.75 31.49 0.07
CA ASP A 383 -13.26 30.80 1.25
C ASP A 383 -12.75 31.46 2.55
N ARG A 384 -13.59 32.26 3.17
CA ARG A 384 -13.26 32.92 4.44
C ARG A 384 -13.00 31.95 5.58
N THR A 385 -13.59 30.76 5.56
CA THR A 385 -13.34 29.75 6.60
C THR A 385 -11.90 29.26 6.56
N ALA A 386 -11.40 28.93 5.36
CA ALA A 386 -10.01 28.51 5.17
C ALA A 386 -9.00 29.62 5.50
N GLU A 387 -9.33 30.87 5.16
CA GLU A 387 -8.52 32.05 5.51
C GLU A 387 -8.48 32.27 7.04
N ASN A 388 -9.61 32.25 7.70
CA ASN A 388 -9.69 32.45 9.15
C ASN A 388 -8.91 31.38 9.91
N LEU A 389 -9.04 30.08 9.50
CA LEU A 389 -8.26 29.01 10.11
C LEU A 389 -6.74 29.24 9.97
N LEU A 390 -6.29 29.79 8.86
CA LEU A 390 -4.86 30.12 8.69
C LEU A 390 -4.45 31.29 9.60
N ARG A 391 -5.29 32.35 9.71
CA ARG A 391 -5.05 33.49 10.59
C ARG A 391 -5.04 33.08 12.06
N ASP A 392 -6.00 32.26 12.49
CA ASP A 392 -6.09 31.73 13.84
C ASP A 392 -4.85 30.91 14.22
N ASP A 393 -4.36 30.06 13.27
CA ASP A 393 -3.16 29.28 13.48
C ASP A 393 -1.92 30.19 13.65
N MET A 394 -1.83 31.26 12.87
CA MET A 394 -0.74 32.23 13.00
C MET A 394 -0.85 33.01 14.32
N GLN A 395 -2.04 33.41 14.71
CA GLN A 395 -2.28 34.11 15.99
C GLN A 395 -1.89 33.24 17.18
N LYS A 396 -2.32 31.97 17.20
CA LYS A 396 -1.93 31.01 18.24
C LYS A 396 -0.41 30.79 18.31
N MET A 397 0.26 30.79 17.16
CA MET A 397 1.71 30.69 17.11
C MET A 397 2.37 31.89 17.79
N TYR A 398 1.91 33.13 17.51
CA TYR A 398 2.42 34.34 18.18
C TYR A 398 2.20 34.29 19.68
N GLU A 399 1.04 33.84 20.13
CA GLU A 399 0.72 33.69 21.57
C GLU A 399 1.63 32.67 22.24
N ILE A 400 1.84 31.49 21.63
CA ILE A 400 2.71 30.43 22.18
C ILE A 400 4.17 30.89 22.29
N TYR A 401 4.66 31.64 21.32
CA TYR A 401 6.04 32.13 21.34
C TYR A 401 6.24 33.45 22.10
N GLY A 402 5.18 33.99 22.68
CA GLY A 402 5.24 35.27 23.44
C GLY A 402 5.61 36.49 22.57
N ILE A 403 5.38 36.43 21.27
CA ILE A 403 5.73 37.46 20.30
C ILE A 403 4.49 38.36 20.09
N GLY A 404 3.98 39.00 21.08
CA GLY A 404 2.75 39.79 20.94
C GLY A 404 2.33 40.58 22.15
N GLY A 405 3.19 40.65 23.15
CA GLY A 405 2.98 41.42 24.37
C GLY A 405 3.93 42.62 24.45
N GLY A 406 3.67 43.61 23.65
CA GLY A 406 4.30 44.92 23.74
C GLY A 406 3.28 45.98 23.52
#